data_08b0d2b72aad8be377074cf9420c95a0
#
_entry.id   08b0d2b72aad8be377074cf9420c95a0
#
_cell.length_a   1.000
_cell.length_b   1.000
_cell.length_c   1.000
_cell.angle_alpha   90.00
_cell.angle_beta   90.00
_cell.angle_gamma   90.00
#
_symmetry.space_group_name_H-M   'P 1'
#
loop_
_entity.id
_entity.type
_entity.pdbx_description
1 polymer ?
#
loop_
_entity_poly.entity_id
_entity_poly.type
_entity_poly.pdbx_seq_one_letter_code
_entity_poly.pdbx_strand_id
1 'polypeptide(L)'
;MKLSENIRSENLPQTLINKFEGPVLFSYVWWVLMKTQERGIKTLYFLSRDGYLLKEIAQEFCNRFALPIECRYLYCSRVSLRLPSYHLIGEKSYYFLLESGCYITFKKIMKQINLTDEESKIVCSDCEFSWKEKDRVLGKKEFQELSKRLKNSSAYKELVMKKSKEAYQTTSEYLRQEIPLDSPKIAIVDSGWLGSMQFFLSQLLHSMGFQGEIEGFYFGLYKSPSDPQNGKYNAWYFDTNTNIRGKAEFCNNLFECLLSAPHGMTTKYSYRDNKFMPVLEPAQNYSSFFYREKKLLQYTRNRLETTIFQFFQENEQKSETQKLIKRYMMYPTKQEAKYYGDLRFSADITESSISSLASPDKELLQNCLISRRILSFFKISKKNRPIPYWPYGAIAFLPEWKKWWYRKNVYWWEWMRCQIMSKNS
;
A
#
# COMPACT_ATOMS: atom_id res chain seq x y z
N MET A 1 9.74 40.03 11.92
CA MET A 1 11.09 39.46 11.76
C MET A 1 11.01 38.37 10.70
N LYS A 2 11.32 38.68 9.43
CA LYS A 2 11.30 37.76 8.31
C LYS A 2 12.57 36.92 8.37
N LEU A 3 12.48 35.69 8.82
CA LEU A 3 13.57 34.72 8.71
C LEU A 3 13.53 34.09 7.29
N SER A 4 14.47 34.61 6.50
CA SER A 4 15.12 34.06 5.31
C SER A 4 14.44 32.86 4.59
N GLU A 5 13.73 33.19 3.50
CA GLU A 5 13.30 32.28 2.45
C GLU A 5 14.41 31.88 1.46
N ASN A 6 15.64 31.64 1.94
CA ASN A 6 16.72 31.14 1.12
C ASN A 6 17.25 29.80 1.62
N ILE A 7 16.38 28.78 1.67
CA ILE A 7 16.84 27.40 1.62
C ILE A 7 17.11 27.14 0.13
N ARG A 8 18.38 27.10 -0.27
CA ARG A 8 18.81 26.72 -1.61
C ARG A 8 18.15 25.39 -1.97
N SER A 9 17.54 25.31 -3.13
CA SER A 9 16.79 24.14 -3.63
C SER A 9 17.59 22.81 -3.57
N GLU A 10 18.90 22.89 -3.55
CA GLU A 10 19.83 21.75 -3.43
C GLU A 10 19.75 20.97 -2.11
N ASN A 11 19.29 21.61 -1.02
CA ASN A 11 19.21 20.97 0.31
C ASN A 11 17.81 20.48 0.68
N LEU A 12 16.77 20.70 -0.16
CA LEU A 12 15.39 20.34 0.17
C LEU A 12 15.21 18.82 0.42
N PRO A 13 15.72 17.90 -0.45
CA PRO A 13 15.59 16.46 -0.21
C PRO A 13 16.20 16.03 1.15
N GLN A 14 17.39 16.51 1.46
CA GLN A 14 18.04 16.20 2.74
C GLN A 14 17.26 16.76 3.94
N THR A 15 16.70 17.95 3.81
CA THR A 15 15.86 18.58 4.84
C THR A 15 14.60 17.77 5.11
N LEU A 16 13.95 17.25 4.05
CA LEU A 16 12.76 16.42 4.16
C LEU A 16 13.06 15.07 4.81
N ILE A 17 14.17 14.45 4.46
CA ILE A 17 14.63 13.22 5.11
C ILE A 17 14.88 13.47 6.60
N ASN A 18 15.62 14.50 6.97
CA ASN A 18 16.00 14.77 8.35
C ASN A 18 14.81 15.20 9.24
N LYS A 19 13.83 15.90 8.67
CA LYS A 19 12.74 16.51 9.44
C LYS A 19 11.41 15.78 9.33
N PHE A 20 11.25 14.85 8.38
CA PHE A 20 10.01 14.15 8.17
C PHE A 20 10.19 12.65 7.95
N GLU A 21 10.79 12.22 6.83
CA GLU A 21 10.86 10.80 6.46
C GLU A 21 11.63 9.99 7.54
N GLY A 22 12.83 10.45 7.90
CA GLY A 22 13.68 9.79 8.87
C GLY A 22 13.02 9.61 10.23
N PRO A 23 12.55 10.68 10.90
CA PRO A 23 11.87 10.56 12.19
C PRO A 23 10.67 9.62 12.18
N VAL A 24 9.82 9.68 11.12
CA VAL A 24 8.61 8.86 11.03
C VAL A 24 8.96 7.38 10.85
N LEU A 25 9.86 7.06 9.91
CA LEU A 25 10.23 5.68 9.61
C LEU A 25 11.08 5.06 10.74
N PHE A 26 11.98 5.84 11.33
CA PHE A 26 12.78 5.43 12.48
C PHE A 26 11.89 5.02 13.66
N SER A 27 10.91 5.85 14.02
CA SER A 27 10.00 5.57 15.15
C SER A 27 9.11 4.34 14.87
N TYR A 28 8.65 4.16 13.64
CA TYR A 28 7.87 2.98 13.27
C TYR A 28 8.71 1.70 13.38
N VAL A 29 9.90 1.68 12.81
CA VAL A 29 10.79 0.51 12.87
C VAL A 29 11.20 0.21 14.30
N TRP A 30 11.49 1.23 15.10
CA TRP A 30 11.79 1.05 16.53
C TRP A 30 10.64 0.35 17.25
N TRP A 31 9.40 0.81 17.05
CA TRP A 31 8.22 0.14 17.60
C TRP A 31 8.11 -1.33 17.15
N VAL A 32 8.29 -1.62 15.86
CA VAL A 32 8.28 -3.00 15.34
C VAL A 32 9.28 -3.87 16.09
N LEU A 33 10.52 -3.40 16.23
CA LEU A 33 11.59 -4.17 16.88
C LEU A 33 11.33 -4.37 18.39
N MET A 34 10.81 -3.34 19.09
CA MET A 34 10.38 -3.48 20.47
C MET A 34 9.32 -4.56 20.65
N LYS A 35 8.26 -4.52 19.82
CA LYS A 35 7.19 -5.53 19.85
C LYS A 35 7.69 -6.93 19.48
N THR A 36 8.60 -7.02 18.54
CA THR A 36 9.26 -8.27 18.12
C THR A 36 10.03 -8.89 19.29
N GLN A 37 10.82 -8.07 20.00
CA GLN A 37 11.60 -8.53 21.16
C GLN A 37 10.68 -8.93 22.33
N GLU A 38 9.68 -8.09 22.67
CA GLU A 38 8.67 -8.39 23.72
C GLU A 38 7.97 -9.76 23.50
N ARG A 39 7.80 -10.17 22.24
CA ARG A 39 7.09 -11.40 21.86
C ARG A 39 7.99 -12.57 21.51
N GLY A 40 9.29 -12.42 21.68
CA GLY A 40 10.28 -13.47 21.41
C GLY A 40 10.36 -13.89 19.93
N ILE A 41 9.95 -13.02 19.00
CA ILE A 41 9.99 -13.28 17.56
C ILE A 41 11.44 -13.12 17.09
N LYS A 42 11.94 -14.11 16.31
CA LYS A 42 13.34 -14.14 15.86
C LYS A 42 13.51 -13.73 14.38
N THR A 43 12.46 -13.86 13.57
CA THR A 43 12.53 -13.53 12.13
C THR A 43 11.40 -12.60 11.74
N LEU A 44 11.74 -11.50 11.08
CA LEU A 44 10.82 -10.52 10.50
C LEU A 44 10.90 -10.58 8.97
N TYR A 45 9.76 -10.75 8.32
CA TYR A 45 9.61 -10.70 6.88
C TYR A 45 9.05 -9.34 6.45
N PHE A 46 9.88 -8.52 5.85
CA PHE A 46 9.49 -7.20 5.31
C PHE A 46 8.90 -7.39 3.91
N LEU A 47 7.61 -7.11 3.76
CA LEU A 47 6.91 -7.33 2.50
C LEU A 47 7.29 -6.29 1.44
N SER A 48 7.56 -6.71 0.22
CA SER A 48 7.90 -5.80 -0.87
C SER A 48 6.65 -5.03 -1.36
N ARG A 49 6.76 -3.80 -1.78
CA ARG A 49 7.96 -2.93 -1.90
C ARG A 49 8.21 -2.12 -0.64
N ASP A 50 7.13 -1.82 0.09
CA ASP A 50 7.13 -0.93 1.25
C ASP A 50 8.11 -1.36 2.34
N GLY A 51 8.33 -2.66 2.49
CA GLY A 51 9.25 -3.23 3.47
C GLY A 51 10.73 -3.04 3.14
N TYR A 52 11.14 -2.62 1.94
CA TYR A 52 12.56 -2.56 1.58
C TYR A 52 13.33 -1.59 2.50
N LEU A 53 12.97 -0.31 2.50
CA LEU A 53 13.64 0.69 3.35
C LEU A 53 13.44 0.41 4.83
N LEU A 54 12.29 -0.13 5.23
CA LEU A 54 12.03 -0.51 6.62
C LEU A 54 12.97 -1.63 7.09
N LYS A 55 13.25 -2.61 6.22
CA LYS A 55 14.21 -3.69 6.50
C LYS A 55 15.63 -3.14 6.66
N GLU A 56 16.06 -2.23 5.76
CA GLU A 56 17.39 -1.63 5.85
C GLU A 56 17.55 -0.82 7.16
N ILE A 57 16.54 -0.05 7.55
CA ILE A 57 16.52 0.66 8.85
C ILE A 57 16.57 -0.35 10.01
N ALA A 58 15.76 -1.41 9.98
CA ALA A 58 15.73 -2.43 11.01
C ALA A 58 17.09 -3.12 11.18
N GLN A 59 17.79 -3.38 10.08
CA GLN A 59 19.12 -3.97 10.09
C GLN A 59 20.15 -3.06 10.80
N GLU A 60 20.08 -1.73 10.61
CA GLU A 60 20.93 -0.78 11.36
C GLU A 60 20.67 -0.84 12.88
N PHE A 61 19.40 -0.96 13.30
CA PHE A 61 19.05 -1.17 14.71
C PHE A 61 19.60 -2.50 15.24
N CYS A 62 19.38 -3.61 14.52
CA CYS A 62 19.84 -4.92 14.93
C CYS A 62 21.36 -4.97 15.07
N ASN A 63 22.08 -4.35 14.14
CA ASN A 63 23.54 -4.27 14.20
C ASN A 63 24.00 -3.41 15.39
N ARG A 64 23.37 -2.26 15.63
CA ARG A 64 23.76 -1.33 16.70
C ARG A 64 23.52 -1.87 18.10
N PHE A 65 22.42 -2.61 18.31
CA PHE A 65 22.01 -3.11 19.63
C PHE A 65 22.18 -4.62 19.79
N ALA A 66 22.83 -5.29 18.83
CA ALA A 66 23.01 -6.75 18.80
C ALA A 66 21.68 -7.51 19.05
N LEU A 67 20.59 -7.05 18.40
CA LEU A 67 19.29 -7.70 18.56
C LEU A 67 19.29 -9.05 17.84
N PRO A 68 18.84 -10.15 18.48
CA PRO A 68 18.80 -11.49 17.89
C PRO A 68 17.58 -11.64 16.96
N ILE A 69 17.40 -10.70 16.01
CA ILE A 69 16.28 -10.63 15.07
C ILE A 69 16.85 -10.67 13.66
N GLU A 70 16.45 -11.68 12.90
CA GLU A 70 16.78 -11.81 11.49
C GLU A 70 15.77 -11.00 10.66
N CYS A 71 16.26 -10.05 9.87
CA CYS A 71 15.45 -9.21 8.98
C CYS A 71 15.53 -9.76 7.56
N ARG A 72 14.44 -10.39 7.07
CA ARG A 72 14.33 -10.93 5.71
C ARG A 72 13.43 -10.06 4.85
N TYR A 73 13.74 -9.98 3.57
CA TYR A 73 12.88 -9.29 2.59
C TYR A 73 12.12 -10.32 1.77
N LEU A 74 10.79 -10.25 1.80
CA LEU A 74 9.93 -11.17 1.07
C LEU A 74 9.39 -10.51 -0.19
N TYR A 75 9.83 -10.97 -1.36
CA TYR A 75 9.32 -10.50 -2.64
C TYR A 75 7.89 -10.97 -2.83
N CYS A 76 6.93 -10.06 -2.74
CA CYS A 76 5.52 -10.35 -2.95
C CYS A 76 4.77 -9.10 -3.42
N SER A 77 3.54 -9.26 -3.83
CA SER A 77 2.63 -8.17 -4.18
C SER A 77 1.19 -8.65 -4.07
N ARG A 78 0.25 -7.71 -4.18
CA ARG A 78 -1.17 -8.08 -4.28
C ARG A 78 -1.43 -9.05 -5.44
N VAL A 79 -0.77 -8.88 -6.58
CA VAL A 79 -0.93 -9.78 -7.74
C VAL A 79 -0.36 -11.15 -7.45
N SER A 80 0.88 -11.21 -6.96
CA SER A 80 1.60 -12.48 -6.75
C SER A 80 1.08 -13.33 -5.59
N LEU A 81 0.29 -12.75 -4.66
CA LEU A 81 -0.35 -13.51 -3.57
C LEU A 81 -1.85 -13.74 -3.80
N ARG A 82 -2.58 -12.80 -4.42
CA ARG A 82 -4.03 -12.94 -4.67
C ARG A 82 -4.33 -14.03 -5.68
N LEU A 83 -3.70 -13.95 -6.86
CA LEU A 83 -3.98 -14.90 -7.95
C LEU A 83 -3.79 -16.37 -7.53
N PRO A 84 -2.66 -16.78 -6.92
CA PRO A 84 -2.48 -18.17 -6.49
C PRO A 84 -3.43 -18.61 -5.38
N SER A 85 -4.06 -17.68 -4.66
CA SER A 85 -4.98 -17.99 -3.56
C SER A 85 -6.43 -18.18 -3.98
N TYR A 86 -6.84 -17.78 -5.19
CA TYR A 86 -8.26 -17.74 -5.56
C TYR A 86 -8.93 -19.12 -5.56
N HIS A 87 -8.23 -20.18 -5.95
CA HIS A 87 -8.76 -21.54 -5.89
C HIS A 87 -8.91 -22.07 -4.44
N LEU A 88 -8.14 -21.50 -3.47
CA LEU A 88 -8.21 -21.87 -2.06
C LEU A 88 -9.40 -21.21 -1.37
N ILE A 89 -9.74 -19.98 -1.73
CA ILE A 89 -10.79 -19.18 -1.08
C ILE A 89 -12.15 -19.25 -1.81
N GLY A 90 -12.21 -19.93 -2.97
CA GLY A 90 -13.44 -20.17 -3.72
C GLY A 90 -14.21 -18.89 -4.08
N GLU A 91 -15.51 -18.84 -3.77
CA GLU A 91 -16.37 -17.70 -4.13
C GLU A 91 -15.96 -16.36 -3.47
N LYS A 92 -15.23 -16.39 -2.34
CA LYS A 92 -14.67 -15.17 -1.73
C LYS A 92 -13.70 -14.45 -2.68
N SER A 93 -13.13 -15.14 -3.68
CA SER A 93 -12.24 -14.55 -4.69
C SER A 93 -12.90 -13.42 -5.47
N TYR A 94 -14.21 -13.53 -5.75
CA TYR A 94 -14.97 -12.50 -6.49
C TYR A 94 -15.09 -11.17 -5.74
N TYR A 95 -14.97 -11.16 -4.42
CA TYR A 95 -14.89 -9.91 -3.66
C TYR A 95 -13.65 -9.10 -4.05
N PHE A 96 -12.51 -9.77 -4.24
CA PHE A 96 -11.25 -9.14 -4.60
C PHE A 96 -11.10 -8.89 -6.10
N LEU A 97 -11.58 -9.82 -6.94
CA LEU A 97 -11.52 -9.72 -8.40
C LEU A 97 -12.43 -8.62 -8.96
N LEU A 98 -13.59 -8.42 -8.33
CA LEU A 98 -14.61 -7.49 -8.75
C LEU A 98 -14.75 -6.30 -7.80
N GLU A 99 -13.63 -5.92 -7.17
CA GLU A 99 -13.54 -4.72 -6.35
C GLU A 99 -13.65 -3.47 -7.23
N SER A 100 -14.53 -2.54 -6.83
CA SER A 100 -14.72 -1.29 -7.55
C SER A 100 -13.51 -0.37 -7.39
N GLY A 101 -13.00 0.18 -8.48
CA GLY A 101 -11.89 1.12 -8.49
C GLY A 101 -12.11 2.26 -9.49
N CYS A 102 -11.18 3.21 -9.55
CA CYS A 102 -11.16 4.24 -10.57
C CYS A 102 -10.63 3.67 -11.90
N TYR A 103 -11.24 4.09 -13.02
CA TYR A 103 -10.78 3.70 -14.36
C TYR A 103 -10.78 2.20 -14.64
N ILE A 104 -11.77 1.45 -14.11
CA ILE A 104 -11.93 0.02 -14.39
C ILE A 104 -12.37 -0.17 -15.85
N THR A 105 -11.69 -1.09 -16.55
CA THR A 105 -12.04 -1.57 -17.88
C THR A 105 -12.17 -3.08 -17.86
N PHE A 106 -12.87 -3.68 -18.83
CA PHE A 106 -12.93 -5.14 -18.97
C PHE A 106 -11.52 -5.75 -19.05
N LYS A 107 -10.65 -5.16 -19.86
CA LYS A 107 -9.26 -5.61 -20.03
C LYS A 107 -8.48 -5.61 -18.71
N LYS A 108 -8.67 -4.61 -17.85
CA LYS A 108 -8.01 -4.57 -16.53
C LYS A 108 -8.50 -5.71 -15.62
N ILE A 109 -9.79 -6.05 -15.67
CA ILE A 109 -10.33 -7.18 -14.89
C ILE A 109 -9.69 -8.48 -15.37
N MET A 110 -9.62 -8.72 -16.68
CA MET A 110 -8.99 -9.92 -17.25
C MET A 110 -7.48 -10.00 -16.93
N LYS A 111 -6.79 -8.86 -16.95
CA LYS A 111 -5.37 -8.78 -16.63
C LYS A 111 -5.06 -9.17 -15.17
N GLN A 112 -5.99 -8.98 -14.24
CA GLN A 112 -5.78 -9.37 -12.82
C GLN A 112 -5.57 -10.89 -12.66
N ILE A 113 -6.05 -11.69 -13.58
CA ILE A 113 -5.87 -13.15 -13.59
C ILE A 113 -5.01 -13.63 -14.76
N ASN A 114 -4.23 -12.72 -15.36
CA ASN A 114 -3.29 -13.01 -16.45
C ASN A 114 -3.92 -13.73 -17.66
N LEU A 115 -5.17 -13.37 -18.05
CA LEU A 115 -5.76 -13.90 -19.27
C LEU A 115 -5.09 -13.33 -20.52
N THR A 116 -4.89 -14.18 -21.51
CA THR A 116 -4.53 -13.76 -22.87
C THR A 116 -5.71 -13.05 -23.55
N ASP A 117 -5.46 -12.40 -24.69
CA ASP A 117 -6.55 -11.78 -25.48
C ASP A 117 -7.55 -12.83 -25.99
N GLU A 118 -7.09 -14.04 -26.32
CA GLU A 118 -7.93 -15.17 -26.76
C GLU A 118 -8.83 -15.67 -25.62
N GLU A 119 -8.26 -15.93 -24.45
CA GLU A 119 -9.01 -16.32 -23.24
C GLU A 119 -10.02 -15.22 -22.86
N SER A 120 -9.61 -13.96 -22.97
CA SER A 120 -10.49 -12.81 -22.67
C SER A 120 -11.65 -12.66 -23.64
N LYS A 121 -11.48 -13.03 -24.94
CA LYS A 121 -12.57 -13.07 -25.92
C LYS A 121 -13.58 -14.16 -25.59
N ILE A 122 -13.16 -15.31 -25.09
CA ILE A 122 -14.06 -16.37 -24.63
C ILE A 122 -14.96 -15.85 -23.50
N VAL A 123 -14.36 -15.19 -22.50
CA VAL A 123 -15.12 -14.56 -21.40
C VAL A 123 -16.05 -13.45 -21.92
N CYS A 124 -15.60 -12.64 -22.87
CA CYS A 124 -16.44 -11.62 -23.52
C CYS A 124 -17.71 -12.22 -24.12
N SER A 125 -17.57 -13.31 -24.86
CA SER A 125 -18.71 -14.01 -25.51
C SER A 125 -19.66 -14.56 -24.46
N ASP A 126 -19.13 -15.23 -23.43
CA ASP A 126 -19.92 -15.86 -22.36
C ASP A 126 -20.64 -14.81 -21.46
N CYS A 127 -20.07 -13.62 -21.33
CA CYS A 127 -20.68 -12.50 -20.58
C CYS A 127 -21.50 -11.53 -21.43
N GLU A 128 -21.69 -11.78 -22.73
CA GLU A 128 -22.36 -10.87 -23.66
C GLU A 128 -21.76 -9.43 -23.59
N PHE A 129 -20.43 -9.33 -23.51
CA PHE A 129 -19.72 -8.06 -23.50
C PHE A 129 -19.02 -7.82 -24.84
N SER A 130 -19.05 -6.59 -25.36
CA SER A 130 -18.41 -6.26 -26.63
C SER A 130 -16.90 -6.15 -26.53
N TRP A 131 -16.15 -6.99 -27.25
CA TRP A 131 -14.69 -6.93 -27.31
C TRP A 131 -14.16 -5.55 -27.76
N LYS A 132 -14.91 -4.83 -28.62
CA LYS A 132 -14.54 -3.48 -29.06
C LYS A 132 -14.49 -2.47 -27.92
N GLU A 133 -15.20 -2.74 -26.84
CA GLU A 133 -15.28 -1.85 -25.66
C GLU A 133 -14.35 -2.28 -24.52
N LYS A 134 -13.46 -3.26 -24.72
CA LYS A 134 -12.60 -3.82 -23.66
C LYS A 134 -11.72 -2.79 -22.92
N ASP A 135 -11.32 -1.73 -23.61
CA ASP A 135 -10.47 -0.65 -23.06
C ASP A 135 -11.31 0.55 -22.56
N ARG A 136 -12.63 0.55 -22.76
CA ARG A 136 -13.52 1.61 -22.29
C ARG A 136 -13.67 1.58 -20.78
N VAL A 137 -13.55 2.74 -20.14
CA VAL A 137 -13.79 2.88 -18.71
C VAL A 137 -15.27 2.66 -18.42
N LEU A 138 -15.54 1.71 -17.52
CA LEU A 138 -16.89 1.33 -17.14
C LEU A 138 -17.46 2.30 -16.10
N GLY A 139 -18.70 2.71 -16.31
CA GLY A 139 -19.49 3.41 -15.30
C GLY A 139 -19.87 2.46 -14.15
N LYS A 140 -20.24 3.02 -12.99
CA LYS A 140 -20.52 2.21 -11.80
C LYS A 140 -21.64 1.19 -12.00
N LYS A 141 -22.73 1.57 -12.69
CA LYS A 141 -23.84 0.63 -13.00
C LYS A 141 -23.41 -0.45 -13.96
N GLU A 142 -22.68 -0.08 -15.01
CA GLU A 142 -22.14 -1.01 -16.00
C GLU A 142 -21.18 -2.02 -15.36
N PHE A 143 -20.29 -1.55 -14.47
CA PHE A 143 -19.39 -2.42 -13.72
C PHE A 143 -20.16 -3.40 -12.82
N GLN A 144 -21.22 -2.94 -12.13
CA GLN A 144 -22.05 -3.80 -11.30
C GLN A 144 -22.76 -4.88 -12.13
N GLU A 145 -23.28 -4.51 -13.30
CA GLU A 145 -23.92 -5.45 -14.21
C GLU A 145 -22.92 -6.46 -14.80
N LEU A 146 -21.76 -5.98 -15.27
CA LEU A 146 -20.69 -6.86 -15.73
C LEU A 146 -20.22 -7.80 -14.62
N SER A 147 -20.09 -7.31 -13.38
CA SER A 147 -19.69 -8.13 -12.23
C SER A 147 -20.67 -9.27 -11.97
N LYS A 148 -21.98 -9.05 -12.13
CA LYS A 148 -22.98 -10.12 -12.03
C LYS A 148 -22.82 -11.16 -13.14
N ARG A 149 -22.61 -10.71 -14.39
CA ARG A 149 -22.41 -11.59 -15.53
C ARG A 149 -21.13 -12.43 -15.36
N LEU A 150 -20.01 -11.80 -14.96
CA LEU A 150 -18.76 -12.51 -14.67
C LEU A 150 -18.91 -13.56 -13.56
N LYS A 151 -19.64 -13.25 -12.49
CA LYS A 151 -19.93 -14.23 -11.43
C LYS A 151 -20.76 -15.42 -11.90
N ASN A 152 -21.55 -15.28 -12.96
CA ASN A 152 -22.37 -16.35 -13.55
C ASN A 152 -21.69 -17.05 -14.72
N SER A 153 -20.66 -16.45 -15.31
CA SER A 153 -19.92 -17.00 -16.45
C SER A 153 -19.16 -18.26 -16.08
N SER A 154 -19.45 -19.38 -16.76
CA SER A 154 -18.72 -20.63 -16.58
C SER A 154 -17.27 -20.49 -17.07
N ALA A 155 -17.07 -19.87 -18.22
CA ALA A 155 -15.75 -19.64 -18.79
C ALA A 155 -14.85 -18.81 -17.87
N TYR A 156 -15.39 -17.73 -17.25
CA TYR A 156 -14.63 -16.93 -16.31
C TYR A 156 -14.25 -17.71 -15.04
N LYS A 157 -15.19 -18.49 -14.49
CA LYS A 157 -14.95 -19.33 -13.31
C LYS A 157 -13.85 -20.35 -13.56
N GLU A 158 -13.92 -21.08 -14.65
CA GLU A 158 -12.93 -22.09 -15.03
C GLU A 158 -11.55 -21.47 -15.23
N LEU A 159 -11.47 -20.34 -15.93
CA LEU A 159 -10.21 -19.64 -16.16
C LEU A 159 -9.62 -19.09 -14.88
N VAL A 160 -10.41 -18.50 -13.96
CA VAL A 160 -9.94 -18.08 -12.63
C VAL A 160 -9.34 -19.25 -11.88
N MET A 161 -10.02 -20.39 -11.82
CA MET A 161 -9.55 -21.58 -11.12
C MET A 161 -8.27 -22.16 -11.75
N LYS A 162 -8.23 -22.25 -13.08
CA LYS A 162 -7.05 -22.72 -13.83
C LYS A 162 -5.84 -21.83 -13.57
N LYS A 163 -5.95 -20.52 -13.80
CA LYS A 163 -4.86 -19.55 -13.62
C LYS A 163 -4.38 -19.48 -12.18
N SER A 164 -5.30 -19.62 -11.23
CA SER A 164 -4.98 -19.66 -9.81
C SER A 164 -4.12 -20.89 -9.47
N LYS A 165 -4.49 -22.07 -9.91
CA LYS A 165 -3.72 -23.31 -9.69
C LYS A 165 -2.35 -23.28 -10.38
N GLU A 166 -2.27 -22.75 -11.61
CA GLU A 166 -1.00 -22.55 -12.32
C GLU A 166 -0.05 -21.62 -11.54
N ALA A 167 -0.56 -20.47 -11.07
CA ALA A 167 0.22 -19.53 -10.29
C ALA A 167 0.63 -20.09 -8.91
N TYR A 168 -0.22 -20.92 -8.29
CA TYR A 168 0.06 -21.54 -6.98
C TYR A 168 1.32 -22.43 -7.02
N GLN A 169 1.55 -23.18 -8.10
CA GLN A 169 2.71 -24.09 -8.21
C GLN A 169 4.03 -23.37 -7.95
N THR A 170 4.30 -22.27 -8.64
CA THR A 170 5.56 -21.54 -8.47
C THR A 170 5.58 -20.67 -7.21
N THR A 171 4.41 -20.16 -6.79
CA THR A 171 4.30 -19.33 -5.59
C THR A 171 4.52 -20.15 -4.33
N SER A 172 3.95 -21.35 -4.23
CA SER A 172 4.13 -22.24 -3.08
C SER A 172 5.59 -22.66 -2.93
N GLU A 173 6.26 -22.98 -4.02
CA GLU A 173 7.68 -23.36 -3.97
C GLU A 173 8.57 -22.18 -3.56
N TYR A 174 8.31 -20.96 -4.07
CA TYR A 174 9.00 -19.77 -3.60
C TYR A 174 8.79 -19.54 -2.10
N LEU A 175 7.55 -19.63 -1.63
CA LEU A 175 7.26 -19.44 -0.20
C LEU A 175 7.90 -20.52 0.69
N ARG A 176 7.96 -21.79 0.25
CA ARG A 176 8.69 -22.87 0.96
C ARG A 176 10.18 -22.59 1.06
N GLN A 177 10.77 -21.98 0.01
CA GLN A 177 12.18 -21.60 0.00
C GLN A 177 12.47 -20.48 1.00
N GLU A 178 11.57 -19.53 1.16
CA GLU A 178 11.76 -18.32 1.98
C GLU A 178 11.30 -18.49 3.43
N ILE A 179 10.25 -19.28 3.68
CA ILE A 179 9.57 -19.36 4.98
C ILE A 179 9.58 -20.81 5.50
N PRO A 180 10.21 -21.08 6.65
CA PRO A 180 10.14 -22.39 7.31
C PRO A 180 8.69 -22.70 7.72
N LEU A 181 8.12 -23.81 7.18
CA LEU A 181 6.73 -24.18 7.45
C LEU A 181 6.53 -24.81 8.83
N ASP A 182 7.58 -25.27 9.46
CA ASP A 182 7.62 -25.82 10.82
C ASP A 182 7.80 -24.75 11.91
N SER A 183 7.95 -23.48 11.51
CA SER A 183 8.06 -22.37 12.47
C SER A 183 6.76 -22.22 13.26
N PRO A 184 6.81 -22.12 14.62
CA PRO A 184 5.61 -21.91 15.42
C PRO A 184 5.01 -20.51 15.25
N LYS A 185 5.84 -19.55 14.79
CA LYS A 185 5.43 -18.16 14.57
C LYS A 185 6.29 -17.49 13.51
N ILE A 186 5.64 -16.76 12.62
CA ILE A 186 6.29 -15.83 11.69
C ILE A 186 5.73 -14.43 11.87
N ALA A 187 6.54 -13.42 11.61
CA ALA A 187 6.08 -12.04 11.66
C ALA A 187 6.36 -11.31 10.35
N ILE A 188 5.41 -10.48 9.92
CA ILE A 188 5.50 -9.67 8.72
C ILE A 188 5.45 -8.19 9.05
N VAL A 189 6.15 -7.39 8.27
CA VAL A 189 6.17 -5.91 8.37
C VAL A 189 5.76 -5.31 7.04
N ASP A 190 4.78 -4.40 7.08
CA ASP A 190 4.23 -3.76 5.89
C ASP A 190 3.71 -2.35 6.23
N SER A 191 3.45 -1.50 5.23
CA SER A 191 2.76 -0.22 5.45
C SER A 191 1.31 -0.42 5.92
N GLY A 192 0.59 -1.40 5.36
CA GLY A 192 -0.70 -1.86 5.85
C GLY A 192 -1.90 -1.57 4.96
N TRP A 193 -2.80 -0.73 5.44
CA TRP A 193 -4.09 -0.24 4.94
C TRP A 193 -5.26 -1.22 5.13
N LEU A 194 -5.28 -2.38 4.48
CA LEU A 194 -6.42 -3.32 4.52
C LEU A 194 -6.03 -4.71 5.08
N GLY A 195 -4.78 -4.95 5.39
CA GLY A 195 -4.31 -6.25 5.90
C GLY A 195 -4.44 -7.42 4.91
N SER A 196 -4.81 -7.15 3.65
CA SER A 196 -5.08 -8.20 2.66
C SER A 196 -3.85 -9.02 2.27
N MET A 197 -2.64 -8.46 2.37
CA MET A 197 -1.41 -9.21 2.10
C MET A 197 -1.23 -10.35 3.08
N GLN A 198 -1.43 -10.10 4.39
CA GLN A 198 -1.37 -11.14 5.42
C GLN A 198 -2.47 -12.18 5.21
N PHE A 199 -3.69 -11.77 4.86
CA PHE A 199 -4.76 -12.69 4.56
C PHE A 199 -4.38 -13.70 3.47
N PHE A 200 -3.91 -13.22 2.31
CA PHE A 200 -3.54 -14.12 1.22
C PHE A 200 -2.31 -14.96 1.53
N LEU A 201 -1.30 -14.38 2.21
CA LEU A 201 -0.13 -15.12 2.65
C LEU A 201 -0.53 -16.25 3.63
N SER A 202 -1.44 -15.99 4.56
CA SER A 202 -1.99 -16.98 5.48
C SER A 202 -2.68 -18.13 4.74
N GLN A 203 -3.55 -17.83 3.77
CA GLN A 203 -4.23 -18.86 2.97
C GLN A 203 -3.21 -19.77 2.24
N LEU A 204 -2.19 -19.18 1.64
CA LEU A 204 -1.14 -19.93 0.95
C LEU A 204 -0.31 -20.78 1.92
N LEU A 205 0.15 -20.22 3.04
CA LEU A 205 0.98 -20.96 4.01
C LEU A 205 0.21 -22.11 4.66
N HIS A 206 -1.05 -21.90 5.08
CA HIS A 206 -1.89 -22.96 5.63
C HIS A 206 -2.14 -24.09 4.60
N SER A 207 -2.36 -23.76 3.32
CA SER A 207 -2.53 -24.75 2.27
C SER A 207 -1.28 -25.61 2.03
N MET A 208 -0.10 -25.11 2.44
CA MET A 208 1.17 -25.84 2.37
C MET A 208 1.51 -26.60 3.65
N GLY A 209 0.63 -26.57 4.65
CA GLY A 209 0.80 -27.28 5.93
C GLY A 209 1.38 -26.45 7.07
N PHE A 210 1.53 -25.12 6.93
CA PHE A 210 1.92 -24.26 8.04
C PHE A 210 0.84 -24.25 9.12
N GLN A 211 1.22 -24.52 10.37
CA GLN A 211 0.34 -24.57 11.54
C GLN A 211 0.64 -23.45 12.56
N GLY A 212 1.66 -22.64 12.29
CA GLY A 212 2.09 -21.57 13.18
C GLY A 212 1.18 -20.34 13.15
N GLU A 213 1.49 -19.39 14.02
CA GLU A 213 0.82 -18.07 14.07
C GLU A 213 1.50 -17.08 13.13
N ILE A 214 0.69 -16.27 12.42
CA ILE A 214 1.19 -15.13 11.63
C ILE A 214 0.91 -13.84 12.39
N GLU A 215 1.93 -13.03 12.58
CA GLU A 215 1.81 -11.75 13.26
C GLU A 215 2.23 -10.59 12.35
N GLY A 216 1.28 -9.70 12.04
CA GLY A 216 1.52 -8.54 11.20
C GLY A 216 1.79 -7.27 12.01
N PHE A 217 2.82 -6.53 11.60
CA PHE A 217 3.14 -5.19 12.10
C PHE A 217 2.96 -4.18 10.98
N TYR A 218 2.08 -3.22 11.20
CA TYR A 218 1.64 -2.26 10.19
C TYR A 218 1.85 -0.82 10.65
N PHE A 219 2.18 0.05 9.72
CA PHE A 219 2.16 1.49 10.01
C PHE A 219 0.75 1.95 10.36
N GLY A 220 -0.25 1.53 9.56
CA GLY A 220 -1.65 1.84 9.83
C GLY A 220 -2.62 0.90 9.13
N LEU A 221 -3.78 0.67 9.76
CA LEU A 221 -4.85 -0.17 9.24
C LEU A 221 -6.18 0.60 9.21
N TYR A 222 -6.76 0.76 8.02
CA TYR A 222 -8.14 1.23 7.86
C TYR A 222 -9.16 0.12 8.10
N LYS A 223 -8.79 -1.12 7.77
CA LYS A 223 -9.52 -2.36 8.04
C LYS A 223 -8.53 -3.46 8.36
N SER A 224 -8.97 -4.44 9.13
CA SER A 224 -8.26 -5.70 9.31
C SER A 224 -9.23 -6.86 9.10
N PRO A 225 -8.80 -7.97 8.50
CA PRO A 225 -9.61 -9.18 8.45
C PRO A 225 -9.95 -9.63 9.86
N SER A 226 -11.24 -9.96 10.10
CA SER A 226 -11.73 -10.36 11.41
C SER A 226 -11.54 -11.84 11.73
N ASP A 227 -11.13 -12.64 10.75
CA ASP A 227 -10.96 -14.08 10.93
C ASP A 227 -9.66 -14.39 11.70
N PRO A 228 -9.73 -15.01 12.90
CA PRO A 228 -8.56 -15.34 13.70
C PRO A 228 -7.55 -16.26 13.00
N GLN A 229 -7.98 -17.06 12.02
CA GLN A 229 -7.08 -17.93 11.24
C GLN A 229 -6.05 -17.16 10.43
N ASN A 230 -6.29 -15.87 10.19
CA ASN A 230 -5.34 -15.02 9.47
C ASN A 230 -4.23 -14.45 10.37
N GLY A 231 -4.22 -14.79 11.67
CA GLY A 231 -3.25 -14.33 12.66
C GLY A 231 -3.56 -12.95 13.25
N LYS A 232 -2.57 -12.34 13.90
CA LYS A 232 -2.71 -11.07 14.60
C LYS A 232 -2.31 -9.89 13.72
N TYR A 233 -3.08 -8.80 13.82
CA TYR A 233 -2.85 -7.53 13.11
C TYR A 233 -2.54 -6.44 14.12
N ASN A 234 -1.33 -5.91 14.11
CA ASN A 234 -0.89 -4.84 15.01
C ASN A 234 -0.59 -3.58 14.19
N ALA A 235 -1.23 -2.48 14.52
CA ALA A 235 -0.99 -1.21 13.85
C ALA A 235 -0.36 -0.20 14.80
N TRP A 236 0.65 0.53 14.31
CA TRP A 236 1.36 1.49 15.14
C TRP A 236 0.67 2.85 15.19
N TYR A 237 0.45 3.49 14.04
CA TYR A 237 0.00 4.88 13.99
C TYR A 237 -1.51 5.04 14.11
N PHE A 238 -2.26 4.20 13.40
CA PHE A 238 -3.71 4.07 13.52
C PHE A 238 -4.18 2.65 13.20
N ASP A 239 -5.21 2.19 13.87
CA ASP A 239 -5.93 0.96 13.53
C ASP A 239 -7.40 1.26 13.17
N THR A 240 -8.20 0.23 12.95
CA THR A 240 -9.60 0.34 12.52
C THR A 240 -10.42 1.34 13.35
N ASN A 241 -10.22 1.38 14.66
CA ASN A 241 -11.03 2.15 15.61
C ASN A 241 -10.28 3.33 16.26
N THR A 242 -8.97 3.41 16.11
CA THR A 242 -8.16 4.43 16.79
C THR A 242 -7.66 5.51 15.83
N ASN A 243 -7.28 6.66 16.40
CA ASN A 243 -6.64 7.79 15.74
C ASN A 243 -7.34 8.25 14.44
N ILE A 244 -8.67 8.41 14.48
CA ILE A 244 -9.47 8.86 13.30
C ILE A 244 -8.97 10.19 12.75
N ARG A 245 -8.50 11.09 13.63
CA ARG A 245 -7.88 12.35 13.21
C ARG A 245 -6.61 12.12 12.41
N GLY A 246 -5.73 11.24 12.89
CA GLY A 246 -4.51 10.89 12.18
C GLY A 246 -4.77 10.27 10.80
N LYS A 247 -5.82 9.43 10.68
CA LYS A 247 -6.26 8.89 9.38
C LYS A 247 -6.67 9.98 8.39
N ALA A 248 -7.42 10.99 8.84
CA ALA A 248 -7.89 12.08 7.98
C ALA A 248 -6.76 13.04 7.53
N GLU A 249 -5.70 13.16 8.33
CA GLU A 249 -4.51 13.98 8.04
C GLU A 249 -3.48 13.24 7.17
N PHE A 250 -3.58 11.90 7.06
CA PHE A 250 -2.62 11.01 6.41
C PHE A 250 -2.90 10.81 4.91
N CYS A 251 -1.84 10.64 4.14
CA CYS A 251 -1.91 10.28 2.72
C CYS A 251 -1.11 8.98 2.47
N ASN A 252 -1.83 7.86 2.37
CA ASN A 252 -1.22 6.55 2.12
C ASN A 252 -0.44 6.51 0.79
N ASN A 253 -0.96 7.14 -0.28
CA ASN A 253 -0.29 7.15 -1.59
C ASN A 253 1.07 7.84 -1.53
N LEU A 254 1.17 8.97 -0.79
CA LEU A 254 2.46 9.61 -0.54
C LEU A 254 3.37 8.71 0.27
N PHE A 255 2.83 8.09 1.33
CA PHE A 255 3.62 7.22 2.20
C PHE A 255 4.20 6.00 1.46
N GLU A 256 3.42 5.36 0.59
CA GLU A 256 3.90 4.27 -0.28
C GLU A 256 5.03 4.74 -1.22
N CYS A 257 4.94 5.96 -1.77
CA CYS A 257 6.03 6.52 -2.56
C CYS A 257 7.32 6.77 -1.74
N LEU A 258 7.18 7.10 -0.45
CA LEU A 258 8.34 7.24 0.46
C LEU A 258 8.99 5.89 0.78
N LEU A 259 8.25 4.79 0.70
CA LEU A 259 8.69 3.42 0.95
C LEU A 259 9.08 2.65 -0.33
N SER A 260 9.29 3.34 -1.46
CA SER A 260 9.67 2.71 -2.72
C SER A 260 10.92 1.83 -2.60
N ALA A 261 11.03 0.82 -3.47
CA ALA A 261 12.16 -0.10 -3.56
C ALA A 261 12.97 0.12 -4.87
N PRO A 262 14.20 -0.42 -4.99
CA PRO A 262 14.99 -0.32 -6.22
C PRO A 262 14.47 -1.21 -7.36
N HIS A 263 13.32 -1.83 -7.18
CA HIS A 263 12.65 -2.70 -8.14
C HIS A 263 11.16 -2.41 -8.21
N GLY A 264 10.50 -2.87 -9.27
CA GLY A 264 9.05 -2.75 -9.45
C GLY A 264 8.27 -3.86 -8.75
N MET A 265 6.99 -3.98 -9.11
CA MET A 265 6.07 -4.95 -8.52
C MET A 265 6.49 -6.40 -8.84
N THR A 266 6.38 -7.30 -7.87
CA THR A 266 6.48 -8.74 -8.09
C THR A 266 5.23 -9.23 -8.80
N THR A 267 5.37 -9.78 -10.01
CA THR A 267 4.23 -10.24 -10.82
C THR A 267 3.95 -11.74 -10.67
N LYS A 268 5.01 -12.53 -10.58
CA LYS A 268 4.99 -14.00 -10.43
C LYS A 268 6.35 -14.50 -9.97
N TYR A 269 6.50 -15.81 -9.84
CA TYR A 269 7.78 -16.45 -9.56
C TYR A 269 8.15 -17.42 -10.69
N SER A 270 9.45 -17.60 -10.92
CA SER A 270 9.97 -18.52 -11.92
C SER A 270 11.19 -19.25 -11.39
N TYR A 271 11.37 -20.51 -11.79
CA TYR A 271 12.54 -21.30 -11.46
C TYR A 271 13.71 -20.88 -12.35
N ARG A 272 14.80 -20.40 -11.75
CA ARG A 272 16.06 -20.01 -12.41
C ARG A 272 17.22 -20.22 -11.45
N ASP A 273 18.37 -20.59 -11.98
CA ASP A 273 19.60 -20.76 -11.19
C ASP A 273 19.40 -21.65 -9.95
N ASN A 274 18.70 -22.77 -10.14
CA ASN A 274 18.38 -23.78 -9.10
C ASN A 274 17.54 -23.24 -7.92
N LYS A 275 16.82 -22.13 -8.08
CA LYS A 275 15.92 -21.58 -7.08
C LYS A 275 14.72 -20.86 -7.71
N PHE A 276 13.66 -20.67 -6.91
CA PHE A 276 12.54 -19.84 -7.30
C PHE A 276 12.86 -18.37 -7.06
N MET A 277 12.70 -17.56 -8.11
CA MET A 277 13.01 -16.12 -8.12
C MET A 277 11.79 -15.29 -8.48
N PRO A 278 11.64 -14.08 -7.90
CA PRO A 278 10.58 -13.16 -8.30
C PRO A 278 10.81 -12.63 -9.73
N VAL A 279 9.73 -12.51 -10.48
CA VAL A 279 9.70 -11.77 -11.74
C VAL A 279 9.17 -10.37 -11.43
N LEU A 280 10.00 -9.37 -11.69
CA LEU A 280 9.79 -7.98 -11.28
C LEU A 280 9.47 -7.09 -12.47
N GLU A 281 8.54 -6.14 -12.26
CA GLU A 281 8.36 -5.00 -13.16
C GLU A 281 9.51 -3.99 -13.01
N PRO A 282 9.70 -3.08 -13.96
CA PRO A 282 10.66 -1.98 -13.81
C PRO A 282 10.35 -1.10 -12.60
N ALA A 283 11.40 -0.62 -11.92
CA ALA A 283 11.25 0.26 -10.77
C ALA A 283 10.65 1.62 -11.16
N GLN A 284 9.70 2.10 -10.34
CA GLN A 284 9.23 3.48 -10.40
C GLN A 284 10.13 4.37 -9.51
N ASN A 285 10.28 5.66 -9.85
CA ASN A 285 11.09 6.61 -9.08
C ASN A 285 12.56 6.19 -8.85
N TYR A 286 13.09 5.33 -9.71
CA TYR A 286 14.42 4.73 -9.56
C TYR A 286 15.55 5.75 -9.41
N SER A 287 15.52 6.84 -10.17
CA SER A 287 16.56 7.87 -10.15
C SER A 287 16.74 8.58 -8.80
N SER A 288 15.67 8.72 -8.02
CA SER A 288 15.71 9.35 -6.69
C SER A 288 15.91 8.35 -5.55
N PHE A 289 15.72 7.06 -5.80
CA PHE A 289 15.71 6.02 -4.78
C PHE A 289 17.04 5.92 -4.03
N PHE A 290 18.14 5.71 -4.71
CA PHE A 290 19.45 5.47 -4.08
C PHE A 290 19.97 6.67 -3.28
N TYR A 291 19.67 7.89 -3.75
CA TYR A 291 20.00 9.08 -2.98
C TYR A 291 19.22 9.09 -1.66
N ARG A 292 17.92 8.83 -1.69
CA ARG A 292 17.05 8.82 -0.50
C ARG A 292 17.45 7.71 0.46
N GLU A 293 17.66 6.49 -0.04
CA GLU A 293 18.12 5.35 0.75
C GLU A 293 19.42 5.70 1.51
N LYS A 294 20.46 6.15 0.80
CA LYS A 294 21.74 6.55 1.40
C LYS A 294 21.57 7.59 2.51
N LYS A 295 20.73 8.61 2.26
CA LYS A 295 20.51 9.69 3.23
C LYS A 295 19.65 9.26 4.40
N LEU A 296 18.69 8.40 4.19
CA LEU A 296 17.85 7.84 5.24
C LEU A 296 18.67 6.92 6.18
N LEU A 297 19.54 6.07 5.64
CA LEU A 297 20.43 5.23 6.42
C LEU A 297 21.46 6.06 7.18
N GLN A 298 21.99 7.13 6.58
CA GLN A 298 22.86 8.08 7.30
C GLN A 298 22.12 8.74 8.47
N TYR A 299 20.88 9.21 8.27
CA TYR A 299 20.02 9.73 9.35
C TYR A 299 19.82 8.69 10.46
N THR A 300 19.51 7.45 10.08
CA THR A 300 19.29 6.34 11.01
C THR A 300 20.53 6.09 11.88
N ARG A 301 21.71 5.96 11.28
CA ARG A 301 22.97 5.74 12.01
C ARG A 301 23.25 6.87 13.00
N ASN A 302 23.17 8.11 12.55
CA ASN A 302 23.39 9.27 13.42
C ASN A 302 22.39 9.30 14.61
N ARG A 303 21.13 8.93 14.35
CA ARG A 303 20.10 8.89 15.40
C ARG A 303 20.36 7.77 16.40
N LEU A 304 20.85 6.62 15.95
CA LEU A 304 21.15 5.46 16.77
C LEU A 304 22.30 5.72 17.78
N GLU A 305 23.22 6.64 17.47
CA GLU A 305 24.31 7.02 18.40
C GLU A 305 23.78 7.55 19.73
N THR A 306 22.66 8.27 19.72
CA THR A 306 22.03 8.88 20.89
C THR A 306 20.79 8.14 21.39
N THR A 307 20.44 7.01 20.75
CA THR A 307 19.24 6.25 21.10
C THR A 307 19.57 5.17 22.12
N ILE A 308 18.72 5.04 23.14
CA ILE A 308 18.72 3.91 24.07
C ILE A 308 17.48 3.07 23.74
N PHE A 309 17.71 1.85 23.25
CA PHE A 309 16.66 1.03 22.66
C PHE A 309 15.50 0.75 23.64
N GLN A 310 15.80 0.46 24.90
CA GLN A 310 14.82 0.15 25.93
C GLN A 310 13.92 1.33 26.34
N PHE A 311 14.31 2.57 26.00
CA PHE A 311 13.57 3.78 26.37
C PHE A 311 12.60 4.27 25.30
N PHE A 312 12.01 3.33 24.54
CA PHE A 312 10.99 3.67 23.57
C PHE A 312 9.70 4.14 24.26
N GLN A 313 9.33 5.37 23.99
CA GLN A 313 8.12 6.03 24.52
C GLN A 313 7.02 6.02 23.43
N GLU A 314 6.23 4.96 23.35
CA GLU A 314 5.27 4.74 22.24
C GLU A 314 4.33 5.95 22.02
N ASN A 315 3.72 6.46 23.09
CA ASN A 315 2.77 7.58 22.99
C ASN A 315 3.45 8.89 22.54
N GLU A 316 4.67 9.16 23.02
CA GLU A 316 5.44 10.32 22.62
C GLU A 316 5.81 10.25 21.14
N GLN A 317 6.34 9.11 20.69
CA GLN A 317 6.70 8.88 19.29
C GLN A 317 5.49 8.98 18.35
N LYS A 318 4.33 8.46 18.76
CA LYS A 318 3.08 8.62 18.02
C LYS A 318 2.65 10.09 17.92
N SER A 319 2.73 10.83 19.03
CA SER A 319 2.40 12.26 19.07
C SER A 319 3.30 13.08 18.14
N GLU A 320 4.61 12.86 18.18
CA GLU A 320 5.56 13.52 17.29
C GLU A 320 5.30 13.16 15.81
N THR A 321 5.09 11.89 15.52
CA THR A 321 4.74 11.43 14.17
C THR A 321 3.46 12.11 13.67
N GLN A 322 2.45 12.28 14.51
CA GLN A 322 1.21 12.98 14.14
C GLN A 322 1.47 14.46 13.78
N LYS A 323 2.31 15.15 14.53
CA LYS A 323 2.71 16.54 14.23
C LYS A 323 3.42 16.62 12.87
N LEU A 324 4.33 15.69 12.59
CA LEU A 324 5.07 15.63 11.33
C LEU A 324 4.16 15.32 10.15
N ILE A 325 3.30 14.31 10.26
CA ILE A 325 2.32 13.96 9.22
C ILE A 325 1.42 15.15 8.92
N LYS A 326 0.86 15.79 9.96
CA LYS A 326 0.05 16.98 9.78
C LYS A 326 0.82 18.09 9.06
N ARG A 327 2.07 18.37 9.48
CA ARG A 327 2.91 19.41 8.88
C ARG A 327 3.25 19.12 7.42
N TYR A 328 3.70 17.91 7.09
CA TYR A 328 4.25 17.59 5.78
C TYR A 328 3.22 17.01 4.80
N MET A 329 2.25 16.24 5.28
CA MET A 329 1.22 15.67 4.40
C MET A 329 0.02 16.60 4.20
N MET A 330 -0.45 17.31 5.26
CA MET A 330 -1.65 18.17 5.18
C MET A 330 -1.33 19.64 4.90
N TYR A 331 -0.17 20.14 5.37
CA TYR A 331 0.25 21.54 5.22
C TYR A 331 1.62 21.70 4.52
N PRO A 332 1.85 21.05 3.37
CA PRO A 332 3.11 21.22 2.65
C PRO A 332 3.23 22.66 2.12
N THR A 333 4.48 23.12 2.02
CA THR A 333 4.82 24.30 1.22
C THR A 333 4.71 23.97 -0.28
N LYS A 334 4.73 25.00 -1.14
CA LYS A 334 4.75 24.76 -2.60
C LYS A 334 5.97 23.97 -3.06
N GLN A 335 7.14 24.20 -2.47
CA GLN A 335 8.38 23.50 -2.81
C GLN A 335 8.30 22.01 -2.42
N GLU A 336 7.83 21.71 -1.20
CA GLU A 336 7.61 20.34 -0.71
C GLU A 336 6.56 19.61 -1.56
N ALA A 337 5.45 20.31 -1.87
CA ALA A 337 4.38 19.78 -2.70
C ALA A 337 4.85 19.50 -4.14
N LYS A 338 5.74 20.31 -4.69
CA LYS A 338 6.36 20.06 -5.99
C LYS A 338 7.28 18.84 -5.92
N TYR A 339 8.17 18.79 -4.94
CA TYR A 339 9.14 17.69 -4.79
C TYR A 339 8.46 16.32 -4.65
N TYR A 340 7.53 16.19 -3.70
CA TYR A 340 6.81 14.94 -3.51
C TYR A 340 5.72 14.71 -4.55
N GLY A 341 5.10 15.78 -5.04
CA GLY A 341 4.02 15.71 -6.02
C GLY A 341 4.44 15.16 -7.38
N ASP A 342 5.71 15.31 -7.74
CA ASP A 342 6.29 14.78 -8.98
C ASP A 342 6.58 13.26 -8.90
N LEU A 343 6.51 12.66 -7.71
CA LEU A 343 6.67 11.21 -7.58
C LEU A 343 5.57 10.47 -8.34
N ARG A 344 5.97 9.39 -9.00
CA ARG A 344 5.10 8.55 -9.82
C ARG A 344 4.37 7.54 -8.94
N PHE A 345 3.07 7.42 -9.15
CA PHE A 345 2.19 6.53 -8.40
C PHE A 345 1.14 5.88 -9.31
N SER A 346 0.77 4.65 -9.00
CA SER A 346 -0.36 3.96 -9.59
C SER A 346 -1.28 3.41 -8.51
N ALA A 347 -2.56 3.73 -8.58
CA ALA A 347 -3.57 3.20 -7.66
C ALA A 347 -4.14 1.85 -8.11
N ASP A 348 -3.90 1.43 -9.34
CA ASP A 348 -4.42 0.15 -9.82
C ASP A 348 -3.48 -1.03 -9.48
N ILE A 349 -4.07 -2.20 -9.24
CA ILE A 349 -3.35 -3.41 -8.83
C ILE A 349 -2.32 -3.85 -9.88
N THR A 350 -2.56 -3.57 -11.16
CA THR A 350 -1.69 -3.97 -12.27
C THR A 350 -0.71 -2.88 -12.70
N GLU A 351 -0.69 -1.76 -11.99
CA GLU A 351 0.14 -0.58 -12.27
C GLU A 351 0.09 -0.10 -13.72
N SER A 352 -1.03 -0.31 -14.39
CA SER A 352 -1.21 0.01 -15.82
C SER A 352 -1.43 1.51 -16.10
N SER A 353 -1.70 2.31 -15.06
CA SER A 353 -1.86 3.77 -15.18
C SER A 353 -1.05 4.48 -14.11
N ILE A 354 0.03 5.14 -14.52
CA ILE A 354 0.96 5.86 -13.65
C ILE A 354 0.77 7.36 -13.85
N SER A 355 0.64 8.12 -12.77
CA SER A 355 0.60 9.59 -12.81
C SER A 355 1.31 10.21 -11.60
N SER A 356 1.49 11.53 -11.61
CA SER A 356 2.07 12.27 -10.49
C SER A 356 1.10 12.30 -9.29
N LEU A 357 1.65 12.33 -8.07
CA LEU A 357 0.87 12.37 -6.83
C LEU A 357 0.01 13.62 -6.69
N ALA A 358 0.55 14.79 -7.01
CA ALA A 358 -0.12 16.07 -6.81
C ALA A 358 -0.18 16.89 -8.11
N SER A 359 -1.15 16.59 -8.95
CA SER A 359 -1.47 17.45 -10.10
C SER A 359 -2.31 18.65 -9.65
N PRO A 360 -1.95 19.89 -10.00
CA PRO A 360 -2.76 21.09 -9.72
C PRO A 360 -3.93 21.27 -10.69
N ASP A 361 -4.42 20.19 -11.29
CA ASP A 361 -5.56 20.20 -12.21
C ASP A 361 -6.82 20.73 -11.55
N LYS A 362 -7.51 21.68 -12.22
CA LYS A 362 -8.70 22.35 -11.67
C LYS A 362 -9.88 21.40 -11.47
N GLU A 363 -10.09 20.45 -12.38
CA GLU A 363 -11.20 19.50 -12.30
C GLU A 363 -10.98 18.53 -11.14
N LEU A 364 -9.78 17.97 -11.02
CA LEU A 364 -9.40 17.10 -9.92
C LEU A 364 -9.56 17.80 -8.57
N LEU A 365 -9.10 19.05 -8.45
CA LEU A 365 -9.28 19.85 -7.24
C LEU A 365 -10.74 20.13 -6.91
N GLN A 366 -11.56 20.49 -7.91
CA GLN A 366 -13.00 20.69 -7.68
C GLN A 366 -13.69 19.41 -7.18
N ASN A 367 -13.23 18.23 -7.61
CA ASN A 367 -13.75 16.95 -7.15
C ASN A 367 -13.41 16.67 -5.68
N CYS A 368 -12.47 17.40 -5.07
CA CYS A 368 -12.19 17.33 -3.64
C CYS A 368 -13.25 18.03 -2.77
N LEU A 369 -14.13 18.84 -3.33
CA LEU A 369 -15.19 19.52 -2.58
C LEU A 369 -16.20 18.50 -2.03
N ILE A 370 -16.58 18.68 -0.77
CA ILE A 370 -17.43 17.73 -0.05
C ILE A 370 -18.78 17.51 -0.76
N SER A 371 -19.37 18.54 -1.34
CA SER A 371 -20.61 18.45 -2.12
C SER A 371 -20.47 17.48 -3.30
N ARG A 372 -19.36 17.58 -4.06
CA ARG A 372 -19.09 16.66 -5.18
C ARG A 372 -18.75 15.24 -4.71
N ARG A 373 -18.10 15.10 -3.56
CA ARG A 373 -17.79 13.79 -2.93
C ARG A 373 -19.06 13.09 -2.46
N ILE A 374 -19.98 13.81 -1.82
CA ILE A 374 -21.29 13.30 -1.41
C ILE A 374 -22.09 12.82 -2.62
N LEU A 375 -22.17 13.61 -3.70
CA LEU A 375 -22.86 13.21 -4.93
C LEU A 375 -22.27 11.93 -5.55
N SER A 376 -20.95 11.76 -5.46
CA SER A 376 -20.28 10.56 -5.92
C SER A 376 -20.56 9.35 -5.00
N PHE A 377 -20.55 9.56 -3.68
CA PHE A 377 -20.77 8.52 -2.67
C PHE A 377 -22.19 7.95 -2.74
N PHE A 378 -23.20 8.79 -2.77
CA PHE A 378 -24.61 8.38 -2.87
C PHE A 378 -25.04 7.96 -4.28
N LYS A 379 -24.10 7.80 -5.22
CA LYS A 379 -24.38 7.34 -6.59
C LYS A 379 -25.33 8.25 -7.41
N ILE A 380 -25.52 9.49 -6.99
CA ILE A 380 -26.36 10.47 -7.68
C ILE A 380 -25.71 10.90 -9.02
N SER A 381 -24.38 10.87 -9.09
CA SER A 381 -23.62 11.20 -10.30
C SER A 381 -23.27 9.94 -11.10
N LYS A 382 -23.57 9.92 -12.40
CA LYS A 382 -23.13 8.90 -13.36
C LYS A 382 -21.64 8.99 -13.70
N LYS A 383 -21.02 10.18 -13.48
CA LYS A 383 -19.61 10.43 -13.81
C LYS A 383 -18.68 9.96 -12.68
N ASN A 384 -17.62 9.22 -13.07
CA ASN A 384 -16.50 8.99 -12.20
C ASN A 384 -15.79 10.33 -11.93
N ARG A 385 -15.49 10.65 -10.67
CA ARG A 385 -14.89 11.94 -10.25
C ARG A 385 -13.56 11.69 -9.56
N PRO A 386 -12.47 11.50 -10.32
CA PRO A 386 -11.16 11.31 -9.75
C PRO A 386 -10.70 12.55 -8.97
N ILE A 387 -9.84 12.33 -7.99
CA ILE A 387 -9.16 13.37 -7.21
C ILE A 387 -7.65 13.17 -7.35
N PRO A 388 -6.81 14.17 -7.03
CA PRO A 388 -5.38 13.99 -6.95
C PRO A 388 -5.03 12.86 -5.98
N TYR A 389 -3.99 12.09 -6.26
CA TYR A 389 -3.52 11.03 -5.33
C TYR A 389 -3.05 11.60 -4.00
N TRP A 390 -2.53 12.83 -4.00
CA TRP A 390 -2.25 13.61 -2.80
C TRP A 390 -2.99 14.97 -2.85
N PRO A 391 -4.26 15.02 -2.37
CA PRO A 391 -5.08 16.22 -2.46
C PRO A 391 -4.46 17.43 -1.76
N TYR A 392 -3.87 17.25 -0.58
CA TYR A 392 -3.24 18.32 0.17
C TYR A 392 -2.01 18.91 -0.54
N GLY A 393 -1.24 18.08 -1.25
CA GLY A 393 -0.15 18.53 -2.12
C GLY A 393 -0.65 19.38 -3.28
N ALA A 394 -1.69 18.93 -3.97
CA ALA A 394 -2.29 19.70 -5.06
C ALA A 394 -2.88 21.05 -4.58
N ILE A 395 -3.47 21.08 -3.38
CA ILE A 395 -4.00 22.31 -2.74
C ILE A 395 -2.88 23.32 -2.45
N ALA A 396 -1.64 22.91 -2.23
CA ALA A 396 -0.52 23.80 -1.93
C ALA A 396 -0.22 24.82 -3.05
N PHE A 397 -0.67 24.55 -4.27
CA PHE A 397 -0.52 25.45 -5.43
C PHE A 397 -1.61 26.51 -5.55
N LEU A 398 -2.68 26.40 -4.78
CA LEU A 398 -3.78 27.38 -4.79
C LEU A 398 -3.40 28.70 -4.07
N PRO A 399 -4.12 29.82 -4.32
CA PRO A 399 -4.05 31.01 -3.49
C PRO A 399 -4.44 30.74 -2.03
N GLU A 400 -3.85 31.48 -1.07
CA GLU A 400 -3.98 31.19 0.37
C GLU A 400 -5.45 31.09 0.85
N TRP A 401 -6.34 32.00 0.41
CA TRP A 401 -7.75 31.98 0.78
C TRP A 401 -8.49 30.71 0.29
N LYS A 402 -8.09 30.13 -0.86
CA LYS A 402 -8.63 28.86 -1.35
C LYS A 402 -8.06 27.67 -0.62
N LYS A 403 -6.79 27.69 -0.23
CA LYS A 403 -6.14 26.57 0.48
C LYS A 403 -6.90 26.18 1.73
N TRP A 404 -7.26 27.14 2.58
CA TRP A 404 -8.00 26.89 3.79
C TRP A 404 -9.34 26.19 3.52
N TRP A 405 -10.11 26.68 2.53
CA TRP A 405 -11.39 26.12 2.15
C TRP A 405 -11.27 24.68 1.63
N TYR A 406 -10.37 24.44 0.68
CA TYR A 406 -10.16 23.10 0.11
C TYR A 406 -9.63 22.10 1.15
N ARG A 407 -8.68 22.49 2.01
CA ARG A 407 -8.17 21.65 3.10
C ARG A 407 -9.28 21.21 4.04
N LYS A 408 -10.18 22.12 4.44
CA LYS A 408 -11.34 21.77 5.27
C LYS A 408 -12.25 20.77 4.57
N ASN A 409 -12.56 20.94 3.29
CA ASN A 409 -13.40 20.01 2.54
C ASN A 409 -12.77 18.60 2.49
N VAL A 410 -11.47 18.51 2.17
CA VAL A 410 -10.76 17.21 2.14
C VAL A 410 -10.74 16.56 3.53
N TYR A 411 -10.36 17.33 4.56
CA TYR A 411 -10.27 16.82 5.93
C TYR A 411 -11.62 16.28 6.43
N TRP A 412 -12.69 17.06 6.31
CA TRP A 412 -14.02 16.64 6.75
C TRP A 412 -14.55 15.42 5.98
N TRP A 413 -14.27 15.35 4.68
CA TRP A 413 -14.62 14.18 3.89
C TRP A 413 -13.88 12.92 4.37
N GLU A 414 -12.56 13.00 4.53
CA GLU A 414 -11.76 11.87 4.98
C GLU A 414 -12.12 11.47 6.42
N TRP A 415 -12.37 12.43 7.29
CA TRP A 415 -12.83 12.16 8.65
C TRP A 415 -14.17 11.42 8.66
N MET A 416 -15.17 11.88 7.91
CA MET A 416 -16.47 11.20 7.79
C MET A 416 -16.31 9.79 7.22
N ARG A 417 -15.49 9.63 6.17
CA ARG A 417 -15.20 8.33 5.57
C ARG A 417 -14.60 7.36 6.60
N CYS A 418 -13.63 7.80 7.38
CA CYS A 418 -13.00 7.00 8.42
C CYS A 418 -14.01 6.62 9.53
N GLN A 419 -14.89 7.52 9.92
CA GLN A 419 -15.96 7.22 10.89
C GLN A 419 -16.94 6.15 10.37
N ILE A 420 -17.32 6.22 9.09
CA ILE A 420 -18.21 5.22 8.49
C ILE A 420 -17.51 3.85 8.40
N MET A 421 -16.24 3.85 8.03
CA MET A 421 -15.44 2.62 7.93
C MET A 421 -15.26 1.94 9.30
N SER A 422 -15.04 2.71 10.36
CA SER A 422 -14.87 2.16 11.73
C SER A 422 -16.16 1.56 12.30
N LYS A 423 -17.34 2.01 11.87
CA LYS A 423 -18.62 1.45 12.31
C LYS A 423 -19.01 0.17 11.57
N ASN A 424 -18.41 -0.09 10.42
CA ASN A 424 -18.72 -1.24 9.56
C ASN A 424 -17.61 -2.32 9.60
N SER A 425 -16.69 -2.21 10.52
CA SER A 425 -15.65 -3.19 10.86
C SER A 425 -16.02 -3.91 12.14
#